data_67f72d08cb58ee9923166c0fbf902beb
#
_entry.id   67f72d08cb58ee9923166c0fbf902beb
#
_cell.length_a   1.000
_cell.length_b   1.000
_cell.length_c   1.000
_cell.angle_alpha   90.00
_cell.angle_beta   90.00
_cell.angle_gamma   90.00
#
_symmetry.space_group_name_H-M   'P 1'
#
loop_
_entity.id
_entity.type
_entity.pdbx_description
1 polymer ?
#
loop_
_entity_poly.entity_id
_entity_poly.type
_entity_poly.pdbx_seq_one_letter_code
_entity_poly.pdbx_strand_id
1 'polypeptide(L)'
;MKNATIAPGKSTVGIFNADCNDLTINVIGENNISVALACIWAEKATTISGSGKLNLKSNVQDGIHLQQAPVTIENCSVYAEGTYGIKGVANESGQVVTVRNAHVEAYGKSGSVCQISGLVLDGSYVSAPENAAFDPVLQGIAVDGFLVKTNVVIAPDEKYGIMVNEVNVTSSNCKDLSVIDGVTGKVSFNPKTKVLILEDASILNNRLFGSGIINSACEGLTIWLEGNNRITSDGRALVMDKPTTISGTGKLDLSCRDGYCVSIGGTALTIEDCEVAVKSKWCICGIDAQNNSLTVRDAVVRVEGENGAIINIDALVLEGCGVTEPVGAKFDAALRGVALDGALVKGKVVIGPVTYGVNVAGVALTGKNCGDLSVIPGVEGMASFDPATNTISLGNATITGNVAVNSMIPDLKIMLIGENNFISSDKGICTIGALTVLGPGTLNIKAKNDGIMTVASPVVIDGAKVSINAEMGVAGAKCIVGDADVGDERLVVRKADVEITSVLGAVPAIGDVQLDGCHITEPAGAAFDSAMRALVFEGKPVEKLVIRPDADGIHDITADIPESRRGTFNMQGVKLDVDWDSLPAGIYIVDGVKKVKF
;
A
#
# COMPACT_ATOMS: atom_id res chain seq x y z
N MET A 1 10.39 -24.90 49.26
CA MET A 1 9.41 -24.04 49.96
C MET A 1 8.04 -24.31 49.37
N LYS A 2 7.00 -24.42 50.20
CA LYS A 2 5.62 -24.61 49.73
C LYS A 2 4.69 -23.76 50.56
N ASN A 3 4.16 -22.66 50.01
CA ASN A 3 3.34 -21.72 50.72
C ASN A 3 3.98 -21.27 52.06
N ALA A 4 5.27 -21.00 52.03
CA ALA A 4 6.06 -20.72 53.23
C ALA A 4 6.28 -19.21 53.41
N THR A 5 6.29 -18.76 54.66
CA THR A 5 6.66 -17.41 55.01
C THR A 5 7.86 -17.45 55.97
N ILE A 6 8.91 -16.71 55.63
CA ILE A 6 10.07 -16.47 56.48
C ILE A 6 10.06 -14.99 56.89
N ALA A 7 9.87 -14.73 58.17
CA ALA A 7 9.85 -13.38 58.72
C ALA A 7 10.63 -13.37 60.06
N PRO A 8 11.93 -13.59 60.06
CA PRO A 8 12.73 -13.53 61.27
C PRO A 8 12.91 -12.08 61.72
N GLY A 9 13.23 -11.86 62.99
CA GLY A 9 13.30 -10.56 63.64
C GLY A 9 14.31 -9.57 63.02
N LYS A 10 14.47 -8.41 63.67
CA LYS A 10 15.00 -7.14 63.12
C LYS A 10 16.42 -7.09 62.54
N SER A 11 17.20 -8.18 62.50
CA SER A 11 18.63 -8.11 62.09
C SER A 11 19.11 -9.43 61.45
N THR A 12 18.29 -10.00 60.53
CA THR A 12 18.60 -11.33 59.98
C THR A 12 18.53 -11.38 58.47
N VAL A 13 19.29 -12.29 57.88
CA VAL A 13 19.18 -12.76 56.51
C VAL A 13 18.10 -13.86 56.47
N GLY A 14 17.33 -13.91 55.40
CA GLY A 14 16.25 -14.89 55.22
C GLY A 14 16.79 -16.31 54.95
N ILE A 15 17.54 -16.48 53.88
CA ILE A 15 18.25 -17.70 53.53
C ILE A 15 19.72 -17.34 53.26
N PHE A 16 20.63 -17.97 53.98
CA PHE A 16 22.05 -17.76 53.82
C PHE A 16 22.71 -19.07 53.34
N ASN A 17 23.26 -19.07 52.14
CA ASN A 17 24.02 -20.18 51.61
C ASN A 17 25.51 -19.89 51.66
N ALA A 18 26.16 -20.23 52.77
CA ALA A 18 27.61 -20.06 52.99
C ALA A 18 28.44 -21.21 52.40
N ASP A 19 27.98 -22.48 52.57
CA ASP A 19 28.81 -23.65 52.34
C ASP A 19 28.20 -24.71 51.40
N CYS A 20 26.91 -24.65 51.11
CA CYS A 20 26.25 -25.64 50.27
C CYS A 20 26.46 -25.35 48.78
N ASN A 21 27.34 -26.15 48.15
CA ASN A 21 27.45 -26.06 46.69
C ASN A 21 26.16 -26.55 46.05
N ASP A 22 25.71 -25.84 45.00
CA ASP A 22 24.54 -26.18 44.17
C ASP A 22 23.22 -26.29 44.97
N LEU A 23 23.00 -25.40 45.96
CA LEU A 23 21.75 -25.32 46.69
C LEU A 23 20.59 -25.02 45.73
N THR A 24 19.57 -25.89 45.76
CA THR A 24 18.31 -25.62 45.04
C THR A 24 17.18 -25.24 45.99
N ILE A 25 16.61 -24.06 45.80
CA ILE A 25 15.41 -23.60 46.48
C ILE A 25 14.21 -23.87 45.57
N ASN A 26 13.52 -25.00 45.83
CA ASN A 26 12.32 -25.36 45.05
C ASN A 26 11.11 -24.63 45.60
N VAL A 27 10.48 -23.84 44.72
CA VAL A 27 9.36 -22.92 45.01
C VAL A 27 8.05 -23.51 44.50
N ILE A 28 7.11 -23.80 45.40
CA ILE A 28 5.77 -24.32 45.08
C ILE A 28 4.72 -23.42 45.74
N GLY A 29 3.72 -22.98 44.98
CA GLY A 29 2.71 -22.02 45.46
C GLY A 29 3.32 -20.66 45.75
N GLU A 30 2.76 -19.90 46.67
CA GLU A 30 3.22 -18.54 47.01
C GLU A 30 4.07 -18.54 48.26
N ASN A 31 5.30 -18.05 48.14
CA ASN A 31 6.26 -18.02 49.23
C ASN A 31 6.75 -16.58 49.48
N ASN A 32 6.96 -16.23 50.74
CA ASN A 32 7.33 -14.89 51.14
C ASN A 32 8.54 -14.89 52.08
N ILE A 33 9.52 -14.05 51.82
CA ILE A 33 10.64 -13.78 52.71
C ILE A 33 10.67 -12.27 52.94
N SER A 34 10.46 -11.84 54.21
CA SER A 34 10.48 -10.42 54.55
C SER A 34 11.40 -10.21 55.77
N VAL A 35 12.56 -9.60 55.50
CA VAL A 35 13.65 -9.47 56.50
C VAL A 35 14.28 -8.09 56.48
N ALA A 36 15.14 -7.79 57.43
CA ALA A 36 15.85 -6.53 57.53
C ALA A 36 17.03 -6.44 56.55
N LEU A 37 17.84 -7.53 56.49
CA LEU A 37 19.04 -7.59 55.63
C LEU A 37 18.71 -8.18 54.27
N ALA A 38 19.54 -9.11 53.72
CA ALA A 38 19.23 -9.76 52.45
C ALA A 38 18.21 -10.90 52.61
N CYS A 39 17.21 -10.97 51.70
CA CYS A 39 16.28 -12.10 51.73
C CYS A 39 16.97 -13.43 51.37
N ILE A 40 17.82 -13.39 50.37
CA ILE A 40 18.71 -14.50 49.99
C ILE A 40 20.12 -13.94 49.92
N TRP A 41 21.06 -14.61 50.60
CA TRP A 41 22.50 -14.30 50.54
C TRP A 41 23.22 -15.57 50.04
N ALA A 42 23.84 -15.45 48.89
CA ALA A 42 24.51 -16.57 48.23
C ALA A 42 26.04 -16.36 48.17
N GLU A 43 26.79 -17.17 48.91
CA GLU A 43 28.25 -17.33 48.83
C GLU A 43 28.66 -18.59 48.05
N LYS A 44 27.69 -19.42 47.71
CA LYS A 44 27.82 -20.60 46.84
C LYS A 44 26.71 -20.60 45.80
N ALA A 45 26.94 -21.34 44.71
CA ALA A 45 25.97 -21.48 43.65
C ALA A 45 24.58 -21.81 44.19
N THR A 46 23.60 -21.01 43.82
CA THR A 46 22.23 -21.17 44.32
C THR A 46 21.25 -21.10 43.14
N THR A 47 20.37 -22.08 43.07
CA THR A 47 19.30 -22.15 42.08
C THR A 47 17.95 -21.95 42.77
N ILE A 48 17.14 -21.04 42.24
CA ILE A 48 15.74 -20.83 42.63
C ILE A 48 14.91 -21.39 41.47
N SER A 49 14.12 -22.43 41.76
CA SER A 49 13.43 -23.21 40.72
C SER A 49 12.05 -23.64 41.19
N GLY A 50 11.18 -24.05 40.27
CA GLY A 50 9.85 -24.60 40.57
C GLY A 50 8.71 -23.88 39.85
N SER A 51 7.47 -24.25 40.20
CA SER A 51 6.28 -23.71 39.54
C SER A 51 5.59 -22.59 40.33
N GLY A 52 6.23 -22.13 41.42
CA GLY A 52 5.61 -21.16 42.32
C GLY A 52 6.14 -19.73 42.20
N LYS A 53 5.69 -18.90 43.14
CA LYS A 53 6.08 -17.49 43.28
C LYS A 53 6.88 -17.30 44.58
N LEU A 54 7.97 -16.54 44.49
CA LEU A 54 8.81 -16.15 45.63
C LEU A 54 8.90 -14.65 45.71
N ASN A 55 8.30 -14.07 46.76
CA ASN A 55 8.34 -12.66 47.07
C ASN A 55 9.43 -12.39 48.11
N LEU A 56 10.42 -11.60 47.76
CA LEU A 56 11.56 -11.21 48.57
C LEU A 56 11.50 -9.74 48.87
N LYS A 57 11.34 -9.37 50.13
CA LYS A 57 11.27 -7.97 50.59
C LYS A 57 12.28 -7.71 51.68
N SER A 58 13.33 -7.00 51.32
CA SER A 58 14.30 -6.47 52.27
C SER A 58 13.93 -5.04 52.70
N ASN A 59 14.00 -4.75 54.01
CA ASN A 59 13.71 -3.42 54.50
C ASN A 59 14.92 -2.47 54.42
N VAL A 60 16.14 -3.01 54.43
CA VAL A 60 17.39 -2.23 54.55
C VAL A 60 18.40 -2.51 53.46
N GLN A 61 18.53 -3.81 53.04
CA GLN A 61 19.57 -4.21 52.08
C GLN A 61 18.99 -4.75 50.75
N ASP A 62 19.19 -6.02 50.47
CA ASP A 62 19.00 -6.58 49.11
C ASP A 62 17.89 -7.62 49.11
N GLY A 63 17.14 -7.69 48.01
CA GLY A 63 16.25 -8.81 47.76
C GLY A 63 17.07 -10.09 47.61
N ILE A 64 18.06 -10.09 46.71
CA ILE A 64 19.05 -11.16 46.54
C ILE A 64 20.44 -10.55 46.55
N HIS A 65 21.33 -11.08 47.40
CA HIS A 65 22.73 -10.70 47.50
C HIS A 65 23.62 -11.84 47.00
N LEU A 66 24.50 -11.54 46.03
CA LEU A 66 25.50 -12.48 45.51
C LEU A 66 26.88 -12.06 46.03
N GLN A 67 27.61 -13.00 46.62
CA GLN A 67 28.98 -12.79 47.05
C GLN A 67 29.88 -13.85 46.42
N GLN A 68 30.51 -13.48 45.31
CA GLN A 68 31.42 -14.36 44.52
C GLN A 68 30.77 -15.67 44.06
N ALA A 69 29.44 -15.72 43.94
CA ALA A 69 28.69 -16.91 43.60
C ALA A 69 27.59 -16.63 42.56
N PRO A 70 27.30 -17.56 41.66
CA PRO A 70 26.22 -17.39 40.69
C PRO A 70 24.85 -17.69 41.33
N VAL A 71 23.82 -17.04 40.82
CA VAL A 71 22.42 -17.35 41.13
C VAL A 71 21.67 -17.63 39.83
N THR A 72 21.01 -18.80 39.79
CA THR A 72 20.12 -19.19 38.71
C THR A 72 18.67 -19.09 39.15
N ILE A 73 17.80 -18.45 38.35
CA ILE A 73 16.36 -18.40 38.56
C ILE A 73 15.72 -19.06 37.34
N GLU A 74 14.98 -20.15 37.57
CA GLU A 74 14.42 -20.91 36.45
C GLU A 74 13.01 -21.44 36.71
N ASN A 75 12.16 -21.37 35.66
CA ASN A 75 10.81 -21.96 35.64
C ASN A 75 9.88 -21.48 36.79
N CYS A 76 10.15 -20.33 37.40
CA CYS A 76 9.37 -19.77 38.50
C CYS A 76 9.19 -18.24 38.37
N SER A 77 8.46 -17.67 39.32
CA SER A 77 8.33 -16.21 39.42
C SER A 77 9.03 -15.71 40.68
N VAL A 78 9.90 -14.70 40.55
CA VAL A 78 10.62 -14.09 41.67
C VAL A 78 10.38 -12.58 41.65
N TYR A 79 9.95 -12.03 42.79
CA TYR A 79 9.91 -10.58 43.05
C TYR A 79 10.95 -10.25 44.11
N ALA A 80 11.91 -9.38 43.80
CA ALA A 80 13.02 -9.01 44.67
C ALA A 80 13.04 -7.50 44.89
N GLU A 81 12.69 -7.08 46.12
CA GLU A 81 12.61 -5.68 46.53
C GLU A 81 13.55 -5.38 47.70
N GLY A 82 14.23 -4.22 47.63
CA GLY A 82 15.11 -3.74 48.70
C GLY A 82 15.70 -2.36 48.43
N THR A 83 16.79 -2.02 49.15
CA THR A 83 17.68 -0.94 48.72
C THR A 83 18.27 -1.25 47.37
N TYR A 84 18.57 -2.54 47.14
CA TYR A 84 18.87 -3.13 45.86
C TYR A 84 17.96 -4.35 45.64
N GLY A 85 17.50 -4.55 44.42
CA GLY A 85 16.68 -5.72 44.09
C GLY A 85 17.53 -7.01 44.05
N ILE A 86 18.42 -7.13 43.06
CA ILE A 86 19.42 -8.17 42.94
C ILE A 86 20.78 -7.50 42.84
N LYS A 87 21.69 -7.84 43.73
CA LYS A 87 22.97 -7.15 43.86
C LYS A 87 24.14 -8.14 44.08
N GLY A 88 25.22 -7.87 43.41
CA GLY A 88 26.52 -8.49 43.70
C GLY A 88 27.43 -7.54 44.51
N VAL A 89 28.72 -7.83 44.48
CA VAL A 89 29.79 -7.01 45.02
C VAL A 89 30.56 -6.38 43.89
N ALA A 90 30.69 -5.06 43.90
CA ALA A 90 31.31 -4.32 42.80
C ALA A 90 32.74 -4.82 42.48
N ASN A 91 33.03 -4.97 41.18
CA ASN A 91 34.33 -5.41 40.67
C ASN A 91 34.78 -6.85 41.06
N GLU A 92 33.87 -7.65 41.59
CA GLU A 92 34.11 -9.06 41.85
C GLU A 92 33.67 -9.95 40.67
N SER A 93 34.35 -11.06 40.47
CA SER A 93 34.00 -12.03 39.43
C SER A 93 33.09 -13.17 39.97
N GLY A 94 32.50 -13.96 39.10
CA GLY A 94 31.71 -15.12 39.44
C GLY A 94 30.26 -14.85 39.87
N GLN A 95 29.85 -13.58 39.95
CA GLN A 95 28.52 -13.19 40.34
C GLN A 95 27.61 -13.05 39.11
N VAL A 96 27.34 -14.20 38.49
CA VAL A 96 26.49 -14.28 37.31
C VAL A 96 25.05 -14.57 37.74
N VAL A 97 24.11 -13.74 37.26
CA VAL A 97 22.68 -14.02 37.37
C VAL A 97 22.22 -14.67 36.07
N THR A 98 21.69 -15.88 36.18
CA THR A 98 21.07 -16.60 35.05
C THR A 98 19.56 -16.63 35.24
N VAL A 99 18.80 -16.17 34.24
CA VAL A 99 17.35 -16.29 34.25
C VAL A 99 16.94 -17.17 33.07
N ARG A 100 16.29 -18.31 33.39
CA ARG A 100 15.88 -19.31 32.41
C ARG A 100 14.37 -19.55 32.45
N ASN A 101 13.66 -19.21 31.39
CA ASN A 101 12.20 -19.39 31.30
C ASN A 101 11.47 -18.92 32.58
N ALA A 102 11.88 -17.82 33.18
CA ALA A 102 11.38 -17.35 34.47
C ALA A 102 10.92 -15.89 34.39
N HIS A 103 9.97 -15.56 35.27
CA HIS A 103 9.52 -14.17 35.44
C HIS A 103 10.23 -13.59 36.68
N VAL A 104 11.04 -12.56 36.46
CA VAL A 104 11.78 -11.89 37.55
C VAL A 104 11.42 -10.40 37.54
N GLU A 105 10.93 -9.92 38.68
CA GLU A 105 10.78 -8.49 38.94
C GLU A 105 11.79 -8.07 40.01
N ALA A 106 12.62 -7.10 39.70
CA ALA A 106 13.60 -6.56 40.65
C ALA A 106 13.42 -5.08 40.82
N TYR A 107 13.30 -4.63 42.07
CA TYR A 107 13.19 -3.21 42.42
C TYR A 107 14.19 -2.85 43.50
N GLY A 108 14.98 -1.81 43.25
CA GLY A 108 15.93 -1.25 44.23
C GLY A 108 16.14 0.24 44.06
N LYS A 109 15.95 1.00 45.17
CA LYS A 109 16.10 2.47 45.18
C LYS A 109 17.50 2.92 44.76
N SER A 110 18.52 2.09 44.96
CA SER A 110 19.92 2.37 44.61
C SER A 110 20.38 1.61 43.37
N GLY A 111 19.64 0.58 42.94
CA GLY A 111 19.86 -0.21 41.75
C GLY A 111 19.01 -1.49 41.75
N SER A 112 18.31 -1.76 40.67
CA SER A 112 17.38 -2.90 40.65
C SER A 112 18.09 -4.21 40.37
N VAL A 113 18.98 -4.24 39.40
CA VAL A 113 19.92 -5.35 39.15
C VAL A 113 21.28 -4.72 38.89
N CYS A 114 22.23 -4.88 39.82
CA CYS A 114 23.50 -4.15 39.74
C CYS A 114 24.65 -4.85 40.48
N GLN A 115 25.87 -4.40 40.19
CA GLN A 115 27.12 -4.91 40.77
C GLN A 115 27.28 -6.42 40.55
N ILE A 116 26.74 -6.94 39.46
CA ILE A 116 26.90 -8.32 39.02
C ILE A 116 27.95 -8.44 37.93
N SER A 117 28.67 -9.54 37.85
CA SER A 117 29.70 -9.74 36.83
C SER A 117 29.15 -10.20 35.48
N GLY A 118 27.87 -10.61 35.42
CA GLY A 118 27.22 -11.05 34.21
C GLY A 118 25.74 -11.36 34.38
N LEU A 119 24.99 -11.19 33.28
CA LEU A 119 23.58 -11.58 33.17
C LEU A 119 23.44 -12.54 31.98
N VAL A 120 22.90 -13.74 32.21
CA VAL A 120 22.57 -14.73 31.19
C VAL A 120 21.05 -14.86 31.11
N LEU A 121 20.50 -14.59 29.94
CA LEU A 121 19.07 -14.74 29.66
C LEU A 121 18.91 -15.96 28.72
N ASP A 122 18.28 -17.01 29.21
CA ASP A 122 18.03 -18.25 28.48
C ASP A 122 16.52 -18.47 28.39
N GLY A 123 15.96 -18.30 27.17
CA GLY A 123 14.52 -18.28 26.97
C GLY A 123 13.81 -17.19 27.78
N SER A 124 14.49 -16.08 28.04
CA SER A 124 13.99 -14.91 28.78
C SER A 124 14.56 -13.63 28.20
N TYR A 125 13.90 -12.50 28.44
CA TYR A 125 14.35 -11.19 27.99
C TYR A 125 14.01 -10.10 29.00
N VAL A 126 14.71 -8.96 28.96
CA VAL A 126 14.36 -7.77 29.75
C VAL A 126 13.16 -7.10 29.09
N SER A 127 11.98 -7.22 29.70
CA SER A 127 10.73 -6.67 29.16
C SER A 127 10.43 -5.25 29.64
N ALA A 128 11.00 -4.83 30.76
CA ALA A 128 10.88 -3.47 31.28
C ALA A 128 12.12 -3.08 32.13
N PRO A 129 12.53 -1.78 32.11
CA PRO A 129 12.05 -0.72 31.23
C PRO A 129 12.38 -0.99 29.75
N GLU A 130 11.72 -0.30 28.85
CA GLU A 130 12.00 -0.42 27.43
C GLU A 130 13.47 -0.06 27.13
N ASN A 131 14.12 -0.84 26.27
CA ASN A 131 15.55 -0.71 25.90
C ASN A 131 16.54 -0.93 27.04
N ALA A 132 16.10 -1.45 28.19
CA ALA A 132 17.00 -1.85 29.23
C ALA A 132 17.80 -3.12 28.83
N ALA A 133 19.10 -3.10 29.11
CA ALA A 133 20.00 -4.23 28.84
C ALA A 133 21.09 -4.29 29.92
N PHE A 134 21.76 -5.43 30.00
CA PHE A 134 22.95 -5.57 30.85
C PHE A 134 24.10 -4.75 30.28
N ASP A 135 24.64 -3.85 31.09
CA ASP A 135 25.83 -3.06 30.78
C ASP A 135 27.02 -3.60 31.56
N PRO A 136 28.04 -4.17 30.91
CA PRO A 136 29.18 -4.76 31.59
C PRO A 136 30.10 -3.73 32.29
N VAL A 137 30.07 -2.44 31.86
CA VAL A 137 30.84 -1.38 32.50
C VAL A 137 30.17 -0.93 33.79
N LEU A 138 28.84 -0.76 33.75
CA LEU A 138 28.05 -0.42 34.92
C LEU A 138 27.75 -1.64 35.81
N GLN A 139 28.08 -2.84 35.33
CA GLN A 139 27.85 -4.13 36.02
C GLN A 139 26.39 -4.31 36.43
N GLY A 140 25.44 -3.96 35.56
CA GLY A 140 24.03 -4.03 35.90
C GLY A 140 23.10 -3.74 34.72
N ILE A 141 21.80 -3.82 34.96
CA ILE A 141 20.82 -3.45 33.96
C ILE A 141 20.71 -1.93 33.89
N ALA A 142 20.92 -1.37 32.69
CA ALA A 142 20.98 0.04 32.42
C ALA A 142 20.09 0.43 31.22
N VAL A 143 19.70 1.70 31.18
CA VAL A 143 19.06 2.39 30.05
C VAL A 143 19.81 3.67 29.82
N ASP A 144 20.17 3.99 28.58
CA ASP A 144 20.84 5.22 28.17
C ASP A 144 22.11 5.54 28.99
N GLY A 145 22.85 4.50 29.40
CA GLY A 145 24.09 4.65 30.18
C GLY A 145 23.87 4.86 31.68
N PHE A 146 22.66 4.68 32.20
CA PHE A 146 22.34 4.82 33.63
C PHE A 146 21.74 3.51 34.18
N LEU A 147 22.21 3.10 35.38
CA LEU A 147 21.63 1.96 36.08
C LEU A 147 20.15 2.19 36.39
N VAL A 148 19.33 1.17 36.11
CA VAL A 148 17.91 1.19 36.42
C VAL A 148 17.67 1.13 37.92
N LYS A 149 16.90 2.12 38.44
CA LYS A 149 16.47 2.23 39.84
C LYS A 149 14.95 2.15 40.01
N THR A 150 14.27 1.84 38.91
CA THR A 150 12.84 1.55 38.87
C THR A 150 12.66 0.03 38.69
N ASN A 151 11.44 -0.45 38.57
CA ASN A 151 11.19 -1.87 38.36
C ASN A 151 11.88 -2.38 37.10
N VAL A 152 12.70 -3.43 37.22
CA VAL A 152 13.23 -4.24 36.13
C VAL A 152 12.39 -5.49 36.05
N VAL A 153 11.86 -5.78 34.87
CA VAL A 153 11.12 -7.02 34.60
C VAL A 153 11.88 -7.84 33.57
N ILE A 154 12.21 -9.08 33.93
CA ILE A 154 12.71 -10.11 33.01
C ILE A 154 11.57 -11.13 32.85
N ALA A 155 11.13 -11.36 31.64
CA ALA A 155 10.02 -12.25 31.32
C ALA A 155 10.46 -13.42 30.42
N PRO A 156 9.74 -14.55 30.45
CA PRO A 156 9.96 -15.62 29.48
C PRO A 156 9.78 -15.12 28.04
N ASP A 157 10.57 -15.65 27.12
CA ASP A 157 10.46 -15.33 25.70
C ASP A 157 9.12 -15.78 25.13
N GLU A 158 8.43 -14.84 24.52
CA GLU A 158 7.22 -15.09 23.75
C GLU A 158 7.60 -15.43 22.30
N LYS A 159 7.06 -16.50 21.76
CA LYS A 159 7.22 -16.88 20.36
C LYS A 159 6.06 -16.34 19.56
N TYR A 160 6.36 -15.68 18.45
CA TYR A 160 5.32 -15.01 17.63
C TYR A 160 4.79 -15.86 16.47
N GLY A 161 5.18 -17.14 16.39
CA GLY A 161 4.71 -18.05 15.34
C GLY A 161 5.30 -17.76 13.96
N ILE A 162 6.41 -17.03 13.93
CA ILE A 162 7.21 -16.73 12.75
C ILE A 162 8.61 -17.29 12.97
N MET A 163 9.22 -17.80 11.91
CA MET A 163 10.65 -18.13 11.90
C MET A 163 11.33 -17.39 10.75
N VAL A 164 12.52 -16.88 11.00
CA VAL A 164 13.42 -16.31 10.01
C VAL A 164 14.69 -17.16 10.00
N ASN A 165 15.05 -17.66 8.82
CA ASN A 165 16.19 -18.58 8.66
C ASN A 165 16.15 -19.77 9.66
N GLU A 166 14.94 -20.33 9.88
CA GLU A 166 14.65 -21.43 10.82
C GLU A 166 14.83 -21.10 12.30
N VAL A 167 15.08 -19.84 12.65
CA VAL A 167 15.12 -19.36 14.03
C VAL A 167 13.79 -18.70 14.40
N ASN A 168 13.21 -19.09 15.55
CA ASN A 168 11.98 -18.46 16.03
C ASN A 168 12.17 -16.95 16.25
N VAL A 169 11.21 -16.18 15.78
CA VAL A 169 11.08 -14.77 16.15
C VAL A 169 10.42 -14.72 17.53
N THR A 170 11.12 -14.13 18.49
CA THR A 170 10.72 -14.06 19.89
C THR A 170 10.87 -12.65 20.43
N SER A 171 10.42 -12.44 21.68
CA SER A 171 10.55 -11.15 22.37
C SER A 171 12.01 -10.69 22.49
N SER A 172 12.96 -11.63 22.53
CA SER A 172 14.39 -11.32 22.69
C SER A 172 15.07 -10.86 21.41
N ASN A 173 14.59 -11.31 20.24
CA ASN A 173 15.24 -11.01 18.94
C ASN A 173 14.40 -10.18 17.98
N CYS A 174 13.11 -9.97 18.24
CA CYS A 174 12.21 -9.33 17.28
C CYS A 174 12.61 -7.91 16.85
N LYS A 175 13.35 -7.19 17.68
CA LYS A 175 13.80 -5.83 17.36
C LYS A 175 14.92 -5.79 16.32
N ASP A 176 15.74 -6.83 16.28
CA ASP A 176 16.84 -6.99 15.33
C ASP A 176 17.07 -8.46 15.03
N LEU A 177 16.61 -8.89 13.86
CA LEU A 177 16.77 -10.28 13.39
C LEU A 177 18.06 -10.47 12.59
N SER A 178 18.87 -9.42 12.38
CA SER A 178 20.19 -9.55 11.76
C SER A 178 21.20 -10.29 12.66
N VAL A 179 20.87 -10.47 13.93
CA VAL A 179 21.62 -11.33 14.85
C VAL A 179 21.54 -12.83 14.49
N ILE A 180 20.60 -13.21 13.62
CA ILE A 180 20.43 -14.57 13.11
C ILE A 180 21.46 -14.82 12.01
N ASP A 181 22.22 -15.90 12.14
CA ASP A 181 23.21 -16.28 11.12
C ASP A 181 22.57 -16.41 9.72
N GLY A 182 23.22 -15.86 8.72
CA GLY A 182 22.69 -15.80 7.34
C GLY A 182 21.65 -14.72 7.08
N VAL A 183 21.35 -13.83 8.06
CA VAL A 183 20.48 -12.67 7.89
C VAL A 183 21.32 -11.40 7.93
N THR A 184 21.18 -10.55 6.91
CA THR A 184 21.87 -9.25 6.80
C THR A 184 20.91 -8.16 6.36
N GLY A 185 21.30 -6.90 6.49
CA GLY A 185 20.42 -5.75 6.29
C GLY A 185 19.57 -5.50 7.54
N LYS A 186 18.56 -4.67 7.43
CA LYS A 186 17.68 -4.39 8.56
C LYS A 186 16.45 -5.29 8.50
N VAL A 187 16.35 -6.18 9.47
CA VAL A 187 15.22 -7.11 9.60
C VAL A 187 14.69 -7.02 11.03
N SER A 188 13.42 -6.69 11.20
CA SER A 188 12.79 -6.58 12.51
C SER A 188 11.31 -6.93 12.47
N PHE A 189 10.77 -7.37 13.59
CA PHE A 189 9.35 -7.69 13.72
C PHE A 189 8.71 -6.89 14.86
N ASN A 190 7.58 -6.25 14.56
CA ASN A 190 6.76 -5.57 15.57
C ASN A 190 5.56 -6.46 15.94
N PRO A 191 5.53 -7.04 17.15
CA PRO A 191 4.46 -7.95 17.55
C PRO A 191 3.09 -7.28 17.74
N LYS A 192 3.04 -5.97 17.99
CA LYS A 192 1.79 -5.23 18.16
C LYS A 192 1.07 -5.00 16.83
N THR A 193 1.82 -4.65 15.79
CA THR A 193 1.30 -4.41 14.45
C THR A 193 1.37 -5.64 13.55
N LYS A 194 2.09 -6.68 13.97
CA LYS A 194 2.38 -7.91 13.21
C LYS A 194 3.09 -7.62 11.88
N VAL A 195 3.98 -6.64 11.87
CA VAL A 195 4.76 -6.24 10.69
C VAL A 195 6.19 -6.74 10.82
N LEU A 196 6.61 -7.56 9.86
CA LEU A 196 8.00 -7.96 9.64
C LEU A 196 8.59 -7.04 8.58
N ILE A 197 9.53 -6.18 8.97
CA ILE A 197 10.19 -5.22 8.08
C ILE A 197 11.43 -5.86 7.48
N LEU A 198 11.57 -5.75 6.18
CA LEU A 198 12.77 -6.08 5.42
C LEU A 198 13.23 -4.79 4.69
N GLU A 199 14.40 -4.27 5.08
CA GLU A 199 15.00 -3.07 4.46
C GLU A 199 16.41 -3.43 3.99
N ASP A 200 16.60 -3.46 2.66
CA ASP A 200 17.83 -3.92 1.99
C ASP A 200 18.36 -5.23 2.59
N ALA A 201 17.43 -6.14 2.88
CA ALA A 201 17.70 -7.35 3.62
C ALA A 201 18.10 -8.52 2.71
N SER A 202 19.02 -9.35 3.20
CA SER A 202 19.35 -10.63 2.57
C SER A 202 19.27 -11.76 3.60
N ILE A 203 18.45 -12.77 3.27
CA ILE A 203 18.29 -13.99 4.06
C ILE A 203 18.83 -15.15 3.23
N LEU A 204 19.89 -15.80 3.71
CA LEU A 204 20.55 -16.92 3.04
C LEU A 204 20.45 -18.18 3.90
N ASN A 205 19.69 -19.16 3.42
CA ASN A 205 19.58 -20.48 4.04
C ASN A 205 20.21 -21.55 3.13
N ASN A 206 21.40 -22.01 3.50
CA ASN A 206 22.13 -23.04 2.76
C ASN A 206 21.89 -24.46 3.32
N ARG A 207 20.95 -24.64 4.24
CA ARG A 207 20.62 -25.95 4.80
C ARG A 207 19.77 -26.74 3.81
N LEU A 208 20.06 -27.99 3.65
CA LEU A 208 19.27 -28.88 2.81
C LEU A 208 17.81 -28.85 3.24
N PHE A 209 16.90 -28.54 2.32
CA PHE A 209 15.47 -28.29 2.57
C PHE A 209 15.16 -27.13 3.52
N GLY A 210 16.12 -26.27 3.82
CA GLY A 210 15.94 -25.12 4.70
C GLY A 210 14.93 -24.11 4.17
N SER A 211 14.41 -23.27 5.05
CA SER A 211 13.40 -22.26 4.74
C SER A 211 13.85 -20.86 5.16
N GLY A 212 13.55 -19.86 4.34
CA GLY A 212 13.89 -18.48 4.62
C GLY A 212 12.98 -17.84 5.67
N ILE A 213 11.69 -17.68 5.35
CA ILE A 213 10.67 -17.18 6.28
C ILE A 213 9.52 -18.18 6.36
N ILE A 214 9.11 -18.51 7.58
CA ILE A 214 7.95 -19.37 7.85
C ILE A 214 6.96 -18.58 8.70
N ASN A 215 5.72 -18.48 8.26
CA ASN A 215 4.60 -18.03 9.08
C ASN A 215 3.70 -19.22 9.44
N SER A 216 3.92 -19.79 10.61
CA SER A 216 3.17 -20.99 11.08
C SER A 216 1.98 -20.64 11.98
N ALA A 217 1.98 -19.49 12.66
CA ALA A 217 0.93 -19.16 13.63
C ALA A 217 0.59 -17.67 13.75
N CYS A 218 1.27 -16.77 13.05
CA CYS A 218 0.95 -15.33 13.10
C CYS A 218 -0.18 -14.99 12.13
N GLU A 219 -1.39 -14.89 12.65
CA GLU A 219 -2.55 -14.47 11.87
C GLU A 219 -2.42 -13.01 11.42
N GLY A 220 -2.48 -12.76 10.10
CA GLY A 220 -2.41 -11.42 9.52
C GLY A 220 -1.01 -10.81 9.56
N LEU A 221 0.04 -11.61 9.34
CA LEU A 221 1.39 -11.12 9.16
C LEU A 221 1.49 -10.22 7.93
N THR A 222 2.12 -9.06 8.08
CA THR A 222 2.56 -8.23 6.96
C THR A 222 4.08 -8.27 6.85
N ILE A 223 4.60 -8.65 5.69
CA ILE A 223 6.02 -8.51 5.33
C ILE A 223 6.14 -7.19 4.56
N TRP A 224 6.70 -6.18 5.23
CA TRP A 224 6.88 -4.85 4.68
C TRP A 224 8.25 -4.71 4.02
N LEU A 225 8.27 -4.28 2.77
CA LEU A 225 9.47 -4.18 1.94
C LEU A 225 9.91 -2.74 1.76
N GLU A 226 11.17 -2.45 2.07
CA GLU A 226 11.85 -1.21 1.73
C GLU A 226 13.17 -1.55 1.00
N GLY A 227 13.51 -0.80 -0.05
CA GLY A 227 14.72 -1.06 -0.84
C GLY A 227 14.71 -2.40 -1.59
N ASN A 228 15.85 -3.06 -1.69
CA ASN A 228 16.02 -4.31 -2.43
C ASN A 228 16.27 -5.48 -1.48
N ASN A 229 15.33 -6.40 -1.40
CA ASN A 229 15.38 -7.52 -0.50
C ASN A 229 15.56 -8.84 -1.24
N ARG A 230 16.27 -9.78 -0.65
CA ARG A 230 16.53 -11.10 -1.25
C ARG A 230 16.39 -12.21 -0.23
N ILE A 231 15.73 -13.29 -0.62
CA ILE A 231 15.71 -14.55 0.15
C ILE A 231 16.17 -15.66 -0.76
N THR A 232 17.27 -16.28 -0.40
CA THR A 232 17.82 -17.45 -1.12
C THR A 232 17.81 -18.64 -0.19
N SER A 233 17.19 -19.73 -0.62
CA SER A 233 17.09 -20.96 0.17
C SER A 233 17.32 -22.19 -0.68
N ASP A 234 17.80 -23.25 -0.04
CA ASP A 234 17.93 -24.54 -0.70
C ASP A 234 16.57 -25.22 -0.89
N GLY A 235 15.65 -25.06 0.06
CA GLY A 235 14.32 -25.65 0.04
C GLY A 235 13.22 -24.66 -0.34
N ARG A 236 12.82 -23.78 0.57
CA ARG A 236 11.71 -22.85 0.42
C ARG A 236 12.10 -21.44 0.85
N ALA A 237 11.81 -20.43 0.06
CA ALA A 237 12.04 -19.04 0.48
C ALA A 237 10.96 -18.59 1.46
N LEU A 238 9.69 -18.87 1.15
CA LEU A 238 8.54 -18.50 1.98
C LEU A 238 7.64 -19.73 2.22
N VAL A 239 7.21 -19.91 3.48
CA VAL A 239 6.22 -20.92 3.89
C VAL A 239 5.11 -20.20 4.65
N MET A 240 3.92 -20.14 4.07
CA MET A 240 2.79 -19.42 4.62
C MET A 240 1.66 -20.39 4.98
N ASP A 241 1.54 -20.68 6.29
CA ASP A 241 0.45 -21.51 6.84
C ASP A 241 -0.64 -20.63 7.49
N LYS A 242 -0.46 -19.32 7.49
CA LYS A 242 -1.40 -18.29 7.96
C LYS A 242 -1.49 -17.16 6.97
N PRO A 243 -2.64 -16.43 6.94
CA PRO A 243 -2.81 -15.30 6.05
C PRO A 243 -1.65 -14.32 6.16
N THR A 244 -1.02 -14.04 5.02
CA THR A 244 0.17 -13.18 4.96
C THR A 244 0.04 -12.18 3.83
N THR A 245 0.40 -10.94 4.09
CA THR A 245 0.51 -9.88 3.10
C THR A 245 1.97 -9.51 2.88
N ILE A 246 2.41 -9.41 1.64
CA ILE A 246 3.69 -8.81 1.24
C ILE A 246 3.36 -7.45 0.64
N SER A 247 3.88 -6.37 1.22
CA SER A 247 3.56 -5.01 0.82
C SER A 247 4.75 -4.07 0.99
N GLY A 248 4.66 -2.84 0.48
CA GLY A 248 5.68 -1.81 0.66
C GLY A 248 6.17 -1.23 -0.67
N THR A 249 7.16 -0.34 -0.61
CA THR A 249 7.70 0.35 -1.79
C THR A 249 8.92 -0.35 -2.39
N GLY A 250 9.36 -1.45 -1.76
CA GLY A 250 10.56 -2.18 -2.12
C GLY A 250 10.33 -3.35 -3.07
N LYS A 251 11.41 -4.09 -3.28
CA LYS A 251 11.45 -5.31 -4.10
C LYS A 251 11.85 -6.52 -3.27
N LEU A 252 11.36 -7.69 -3.66
CA LEU A 252 11.71 -8.96 -3.04
C LEU A 252 12.07 -10.00 -4.11
N ASP A 253 13.34 -10.41 -4.13
CA ASP A 253 13.82 -11.50 -4.97
C ASP A 253 13.85 -12.80 -4.18
N LEU A 254 13.09 -13.78 -4.63
CA LEU A 254 13.00 -15.11 -4.03
C LEU A 254 13.64 -16.15 -4.95
N SER A 255 14.58 -16.92 -4.44
CA SER A 255 15.22 -17.98 -5.20
C SER A 255 15.41 -19.25 -4.39
N CYS A 256 15.07 -20.39 -5.00
CA CYS A 256 15.23 -21.70 -4.39
C CYS A 256 15.85 -22.69 -5.38
N ARG A 257 16.67 -23.61 -4.87
CA ARG A 257 17.33 -24.60 -5.75
C ARG A 257 16.40 -25.72 -6.16
N ASP A 258 15.73 -26.37 -5.22
CA ASP A 258 15.03 -27.65 -5.46
C ASP A 258 13.62 -27.74 -4.82
N GLY A 259 13.03 -26.67 -4.31
CA GLY A 259 11.75 -26.72 -3.61
C GLY A 259 10.61 -25.93 -4.28
N TYR A 260 9.49 -25.87 -3.56
CA TYR A 260 8.43 -24.89 -3.82
C TYR A 260 8.86 -23.57 -3.20
N CYS A 261 9.29 -22.62 -4.02
CA CYS A 261 9.92 -21.39 -3.51
C CYS A 261 8.99 -20.61 -2.58
N VAL A 262 7.73 -20.46 -2.97
CA VAL A 262 6.66 -19.91 -2.14
C VAL A 262 5.60 -20.98 -1.95
N SER A 263 5.43 -21.42 -0.72
CA SER A 263 4.44 -22.45 -0.33
C SER A 263 3.27 -21.79 0.39
N ILE A 264 2.05 -22.06 -0.08
CA ILE A 264 0.80 -21.59 0.53
C ILE A 264 0.08 -22.80 1.11
N GLY A 265 -0.02 -22.88 2.43
CA GLY A 265 -0.58 -24.01 3.18
C GLY A 265 -2.00 -23.74 3.66
N GLY A 266 -3.01 -23.98 2.81
CA GLY A 266 -4.42 -23.85 3.19
C GLY A 266 -4.84 -22.42 3.58
N THR A 267 -4.21 -21.39 3.04
CA THR A 267 -4.37 -20.00 3.47
C THR A 267 -4.31 -19.02 2.29
N ALA A 268 -4.37 -17.73 2.58
CA ALA A 268 -4.26 -16.64 1.63
C ALA A 268 -2.88 -15.96 1.67
N LEU A 269 -2.26 -15.78 0.50
CA LEU A 269 -1.12 -14.88 0.30
C LEU A 269 -1.59 -13.68 -0.53
N THR A 270 -1.38 -12.48 -0.01
CA THR A 270 -1.60 -11.23 -0.73
C THR A 270 -0.27 -10.56 -1.06
N ILE A 271 -0.10 -10.09 -2.28
CA ILE A 271 1.04 -9.28 -2.73
C ILE A 271 0.48 -7.96 -3.24
N GLU A 272 0.85 -6.86 -2.59
CA GLU A 272 0.28 -5.56 -2.92
C GLU A 272 1.31 -4.43 -2.85
N ASP A 273 1.17 -3.44 -3.74
CA ASP A 273 1.99 -2.21 -3.79
C ASP A 273 3.51 -2.43 -3.86
N CYS A 274 3.99 -3.59 -4.30
CA CYS A 274 5.42 -3.93 -4.33
C CYS A 274 5.80 -4.74 -5.59
N GLU A 275 7.09 -5.06 -5.72
CA GLU A 275 7.61 -5.93 -6.77
C GLU A 275 8.16 -7.22 -6.15
N VAL A 276 7.67 -8.38 -6.61
CA VAL A 276 8.14 -9.70 -6.17
C VAL A 276 8.61 -10.51 -7.38
N ALA A 277 9.84 -11.01 -7.33
CA ALA A 277 10.37 -11.92 -8.32
C ALA A 277 10.65 -13.30 -7.71
N VAL A 278 10.20 -14.37 -8.37
CA VAL A 278 10.35 -15.74 -7.88
C VAL A 278 11.02 -16.59 -8.95
N LYS A 279 12.13 -17.21 -8.61
CA LYS A 279 12.85 -18.09 -9.51
C LYS A 279 13.15 -19.43 -8.86
N SER A 280 12.61 -20.53 -9.43
CA SER A 280 12.78 -21.90 -8.90
C SER A 280 12.29 -22.93 -9.91
N LYS A 281 12.37 -24.22 -9.57
CA LYS A 281 11.69 -25.28 -10.34
C LYS A 281 10.16 -25.17 -10.21
N TRP A 282 9.65 -24.95 -9.01
CA TRP A 282 8.24 -24.64 -8.72
C TRP A 282 8.18 -23.35 -7.90
N CYS A 283 7.57 -22.34 -8.46
CA CYS A 283 7.69 -21.01 -7.86
C CYS A 283 6.65 -20.73 -6.79
N ILE A 284 5.38 -20.52 -7.16
CA ILE A 284 4.29 -20.29 -6.20
C ILE A 284 3.38 -21.51 -6.24
N CYS A 285 3.25 -22.19 -5.12
CA CYS A 285 2.56 -23.47 -5.04
C CYS A 285 1.67 -23.58 -3.80
N GLY A 286 0.42 -23.95 -3.99
CA GLY A 286 -0.44 -24.43 -2.91
C GLY A 286 0.00 -25.83 -2.50
N ILE A 287 0.21 -26.06 -1.20
CA ILE A 287 0.67 -27.36 -0.69
C ILE A 287 -0.43 -28.18 -0.05
N ASP A 288 -1.53 -27.57 0.38
CA ASP A 288 -2.71 -28.25 0.90
C ASP A 288 -3.75 -28.52 -0.19
N ALA A 289 -4.70 -29.40 0.12
CA ALA A 289 -5.73 -29.79 -0.85
C ALA A 289 -6.70 -28.66 -1.19
N GLN A 290 -6.91 -27.71 -0.28
CA GLN A 290 -7.91 -26.63 -0.42
C GLN A 290 -7.48 -25.34 0.28
N ASN A 291 -8.15 -24.23 -0.09
CA ASN A 291 -8.01 -22.89 0.49
C ASN A 291 -6.66 -22.20 0.23
N ASN A 292 -5.94 -22.62 -0.80
CA ASN A 292 -4.73 -21.93 -1.23
C ASN A 292 -5.12 -20.77 -2.16
N SER A 293 -4.98 -19.55 -1.74
CA SER A 293 -5.32 -18.40 -2.59
C SER A 293 -4.15 -17.42 -2.71
N LEU A 294 -4.02 -16.84 -3.91
CA LEU A 294 -3.09 -15.77 -4.20
C LEU A 294 -3.87 -14.53 -4.66
N THR A 295 -3.68 -13.42 -3.98
CA THR A 295 -4.19 -12.12 -4.39
C THR A 295 -3.01 -11.24 -4.82
N VAL A 296 -3.10 -10.61 -5.99
CA VAL A 296 -2.13 -9.61 -6.46
C VAL A 296 -2.88 -8.31 -6.70
N ARG A 297 -2.52 -7.27 -5.95
CA ARG A 297 -3.16 -5.95 -5.99
C ARG A 297 -2.13 -4.89 -6.29
N ASP A 298 -2.31 -4.15 -7.39
CA ASP A 298 -1.45 -3.02 -7.78
C ASP A 298 0.06 -3.31 -7.66
N ALA A 299 0.46 -4.56 -7.90
CA ALA A 299 1.81 -5.07 -7.71
C ALA A 299 2.37 -5.70 -8.98
N VAL A 300 3.67 -5.90 -9.01
CA VAL A 300 4.34 -6.62 -10.08
C VAL A 300 4.88 -7.94 -9.54
N VAL A 301 4.39 -9.06 -10.08
CA VAL A 301 4.86 -10.41 -9.71
C VAL A 301 5.46 -11.07 -10.96
N ARG A 302 6.77 -11.36 -10.91
CA ARG A 302 7.53 -12.04 -11.95
C ARG A 302 7.89 -13.43 -11.48
N VAL A 303 7.45 -14.44 -12.18
CA VAL A 303 7.65 -15.84 -11.79
C VAL A 303 8.36 -16.57 -12.92
N GLU A 304 9.44 -17.28 -12.63
CA GLU A 304 10.19 -18.07 -13.58
C GLU A 304 10.36 -19.51 -13.06
N GLY A 305 9.44 -20.39 -13.46
CA GLY A 305 9.33 -21.76 -12.94
C GLY A 305 9.54 -22.84 -14.00
N GLU A 306 10.60 -23.65 -13.89
CA GLU A 306 10.91 -24.71 -14.86
C GLU A 306 9.80 -25.74 -15.00
N ASN A 307 9.16 -26.14 -13.89
CA ASN A 307 8.12 -27.17 -13.84
C ASN A 307 6.72 -26.61 -13.61
N GLY A 308 6.61 -25.39 -13.07
CA GLY A 308 5.35 -24.69 -12.87
C GLY A 308 5.58 -23.31 -12.24
N ALA A 309 4.95 -22.30 -12.82
CA ALA A 309 5.07 -20.93 -12.36
C ALA A 309 4.16 -20.67 -11.14
N ILE A 310 2.84 -20.80 -11.32
CA ILE A 310 1.81 -20.64 -10.29
C ILE A 310 0.87 -21.84 -10.40
N ILE A 311 0.89 -22.72 -9.41
CA ILE A 311 0.22 -24.02 -9.47
C ILE A 311 -0.43 -24.40 -8.13
N ASN A 312 -1.39 -25.32 -8.20
CA ASN A 312 -2.09 -25.89 -7.04
C ASN A 312 -2.78 -24.86 -6.15
N ILE A 313 -3.14 -23.69 -6.69
CA ILE A 313 -3.92 -22.69 -5.97
C ILE A 313 -5.41 -22.82 -6.34
N ASP A 314 -6.29 -22.52 -5.39
CA ASP A 314 -7.73 -22.62 -5.59
C ASP A 314 -8.34 -21.34 -6.13
N ALA A 315 -7.67 -20.20 -5.90
CA ALA A 315 -8.07 -18.90 -6.41
C ALA A 315 -6.86 -18.02 -6.72
N LEU A 316 -6.95 -17.29 -7.84
CA LEU A 316 -6.08 -16.16 -8.17
C LEU A 316 -6.97 -14.92 -8.32
N VAL A 317 -6.78 -13.96 -7.43
CA VAL A 317 -7.50 -12.68 -7.45
C VAL A 317 -6.55 -11.61 -7.96
N LEU A 318 -6.93 -10.90 -9.03
CA LEU A 318 -6.13 -9.84 -9.64
C LEU A 318 -6.90 -8.53 -9.53
N GLU A 319 -6.42 -7.62 -8.68
CA GLU A 319 -7.00 -6.30 -8.46
C GLU A 319 -6.07 -5.22 -9.04
N GLY A 320 -6.55 -4.48 -10.02
CA GLY A 320 -5.73 -3.53 -10.78
C GLY A 320 -4.61 -4.18 -11.61
N CYS A 321 -4.54 -5.50 -11.63
CA CYS A 321 -3.51 -6.30 -12.26
C CYS A 321 -4.10 -7.31 -13.28
N GLY A 322 -3.24 -7.80 -14.17
CA GLY A 322 -3.55 -8.88 -15.09
C GLY A 322 -2.33 -9.76 -15.36
N VAL A 323 -2.53 -10.96 -15.90
CA VAL A 323 -1.42 -11.75 -16.45
C VAL A 323 -1.00 -11.09 -17.77
N THR A 324 0.18 -10.49 -17.80
CA THR A 324 0.70 -9.76 -18.97
C THR A 324 1.62 -10.62 -19.83
N GLU A 325 2.23 -11.65 -19.23
CA GLU A 325 3.04 -12.65 -19.94
C GLU A 325 2.81 -14.04 -19.35
N PRO A 326 2.69 -15.08 -20.20
CA PRO A 326 2.50 -15.00 -21.65
C PRO A 326 1.13 -14.42 -22.00
N VAL A 327 1.04 -13.75 -23.14
CA VAL A 327 -0.21 -13.16 -23.63
C VAL A 327 -1.29 -14.23 -23.77
N GLY A 328 -2.49 -13.99 -23.23
CA GLY A 328 -3.61 -14.93 -23.23
C GLY A 328 -3.63 -15.93 -22.07
N ALA A 329 -2.57 -16.01 -21.28
CA ALA A 329 -2.60 -16.84 -20.08
C ALA A 329 -3.55 -16.28 -19.03
N LYS A 330 -4.24 -17.17 -18.34
CA LYS A 330 -5.22 -16.82 -17.28
C LYS A 330 -5.27 -17.91 -16.22
N PHE A 331 -5.88 -17.61 -15.10
CA PHE A 331 -6.16 -18.63 -14.09
C PHE A 331 -7.18 -19.64 -14.61
N ASP A 332 -6.85 -20.92 -14.48
CA ASP A 332 -7.72 -22.05 -14.78
C ASP A 332 -8.03 -22.81 -13.48
N ALA A 333 -9.28 -22.77 -13.07
CA ALA A 333 -9.72 -23.39 -11.83
C ALA A 333 -9.67 -24.92 -11.87
N ALA A 334 -9.83 -25.55 -13.04
CA ALA A 334 -9.74 -26.99 -13.18
C ALA A 334 -8.29 -27.49 -13.08
N LEU A 335 -7.34 -26.70 -13.61
CA LEU A 335 -5.91 -26.96 -13.51
C LEU A 335 -5.30 -26.39 -12.22
N ARG A 336 -6.07 -25.60 -11.45
CA ARG A 336 -5.64 -24.94 -10.21
C ARG A 336 -4.36 -24.11 -10.38
N GLY A 337 -4.27 -23.30 -11.44
CA GLY A 337 -3.08 -22.50 -11.69
C GLY A 337 -3.20 -21.61 -12.91
N VAL A 338 -2.13 -20.90 -13.23
CA VAL A 338 -2.07 -20.09 -14.44
C VAL A 338 -1.80 -20.99 -15.64
N ALA A 339 -2.70 -20.95 -16.62
CA ALA A 339 -2.68 -21.80 -17.79
C ALA A 339 -2.77 -21.00 -19.09
N LEU A 340 -2.24 -21.57 -20.15
CA LEU A 340 -2.33 -21.11 -21.53
C LEU A 340 -2.68 -22.32 -22.42
N ASP A 341 -3.65 -22.17 -23.31
CA ASP A 341 -4.10 -23.21 -24.24
C ASP A 341 -4.41 -24.56 -23.56
N GLY A 342 -5.00 -24.54 -22.36
CA GLY A 342 -5.40 -25.73 -21.62
C GLY A 342 -4.27 -26.46 -20.88
N ALA A 343 -3.08 -25.87 -20.77
CA ALA A 343 -1.95 -26.42 -20.02
C ALA A 343 -1.39 -25.39 -19.02
N LEU A 344 -0.94 -25.87 -17.85
CA LEU A 344 -0.25 -25.02 -16.89
C LEU A 344 1.01 -24.39 -17.48
N VAL A 345 1.19 -23.10 -17.24
CA VAL A 345 2.36 -22.36 -17.74
C VAL A 345 3.61 -22.82 -17.00
N LYS A 346 4.58 -23.27 -17.80
CA LYS A 346 5.96 -23.50 -17.39
C LYS A 346 6.81 -22.35 -17.91
N GLY A 347 7.85 -21.97 -17.17
CA GLY A 347 8.68 -20.84 -17.52
C GLY A 347 8.18 -19.54 -16.93
N LYS A 348 8.13 -18.49 -17.75
CA LYS A 348 7.87 -17.13 -17.28
C LYS A 348 6.37 -16.82 -17.20
N VAL A 349 5.92 -16.32 -16.07
CA VAL A 349 4.63 -15.65 -15.87
C VAL A 349 4.89 -14.25 -15.28
N VAL A 350 4.27 -13.23 -15.85
CA VAL A 350 4.28 -11.88 -15.29
C VAL A 350 2.85 -11.45 -15.01
N ILE A 351 2.61 -11.07 -13.78
CA ILE A 351 1.40 -10.37 -13.36
C ILE A 351 1.80 -8.92 -13.09
N GLY A 352 1.08 -7.98 -13.64
CA GLY A 352 1.37 -6.55 -13.46
C GLY A 352 0.16 -5.67 -13.69
N PRO A 353 0.29 -4.36 -13.43
CA PRO A 353 -0.81 -3.41 -13.61
C PRO A 353 -1.39 -3.46 -15.02
N VAL A 354 -2.70 -3.51 -15.11
CA VAL A 354 -3.41 -3.40 -16.39
C VAL A 354 -3.53 -1.94 -16.74
N THR A 355 -3.10 -1.59 -17.96
CA THR A 355 -3.27 -0.24 -18.51
C THR A 355 -4.56 -0.17 -19.31
N TYR A 356 -5.28 0.93 -19.20
CA TYR A 356 -6.54 1.13 -19.92
C TYR A 356 -6.38 1.69 -21.34
N GLY A 357 -5.15 1.78 -21.85
CA GLY A 357 -4.89 2.31 -23.19
C GLY A 357 -5.07 3.82 -23.32
N VAL A 358 -5.12 4.52 -22.20
CA VAL A 358 -5.18 5.99 -22.12
C VAL A 358 -4.01 6.47 -21.28
N ASN A 359 -3.32 7.51 -21.75
CA ASN A 359 -2.29 8.20 -20.97
C ASN A 359 -2.75 9.65 -20.72
N VAL A 360 -2.49 10.14 -19.51
CA VAL A 360 -2.73 11.54 -19.12
C VAL A 360 -1.39 12.12 -18.64
N ALA A 361 -1.03 13.28 -19.18
CA ALA A 361 0.27 13.92 -18.93
C ALA A 361 1.47 12.98 -19.15
N GLY A 362 1.36 12.02 -20.07
CA GLY A 362 2.38 11.02 -20.38
C GLY A 362 2.38 9.77 -19.46
N VAL A 363 1.52 9.72 -18.45
CA VAL A 363 1.39 8.59 -17.53
C VAL A 363 0.23 7.69 -17.94
N ALA A 364 0.48 6.39 -18.05
CA ALA A 364 -0.57 5.42 -18.36
C ALA A 364 -1.61 5.31 -17.24
N LEU A 365 -2.89 5.26 -17.61
CA LEU A 365 -3.97 5.01 -16.66
C LEU A 365 -4.05 3.54 -16.30
N THR A 366 -4.12 3.28 -15.00
CA THR A 366 -4.19 1.95 -14.38
C THR A 366 -5.25 1.96 -13.28
N GLY A 367 -5.55 0.81 -12.68
CA GLY A 367 -6.45 0.73 -11.52
C GLY A 367 -6.02 1.61 -10.35
N LYS A 368 -4.71 1.85 -10.21
CA LYS A 368 -4.15 2.63 -9.09
C LYS A 368 -4.40 4.15 -9.21
N ASN A 369 -4.42 4.68 -10.42
CA ASN A 369 -4.54 6.13 -10.63
C ASN A 369 -5.83 6.58 -11.31
N CYS A 370 -6.65 5.66 -11.85
CA CYS A 370 -7.85 6.04 -12.60
C CYS A 370 -8.93 6.72 -11.73
N GLY A 371 -9.03 6.40 -10.45
CA GLY A 371 -10.02 7.01 -9.55
C GLY A 371 -9.73 8.47 -9.19
N ASP A 372 -8.45 8.85 -9.19
CA ASP A 372 -8.00 10.22 -8.96
C ASP A 372 -6.73 10.49 -9.78
N LEU A 373 -6.90 11.25 -10.87
CA LEU A 373 -5.77 11.57 -11.75
C LEU A 373 -4.86 12.67 -11.17
N SER A 374 -5.26 13.36 -10.11
CA SER A 374 -4.42 14.41 -9.48
C SER A 374 -3.13 13.84 -8.86
N VAL A 375 -3.05 12.52 -8.65
CA VAL A 375 -1.82 11.82 -8.25
C VAL A 375 -0.76 11.79 -9.37
N ILE A 376 -1.16 12.10 -10.61
CA ILE A 376 -0.27 12.15 -11.78
C ILE A 376 0.43 13.52 -11.82
N PRO A 377 1.77 13.57 -11.88
CA PRO A 377 2.48 14.84 -12.04
C PRO A 377 2.00 15.63 -13.26
N GLY A 378 1.64 16.89 -13.06
CA GLY A 378 1.10 17.76 -14.10
C GLY A 378 -0.42 17.76 -14.23
N VAL A 379 -1.13 17.05 -13.34
CA VAL A 379 -2.59 17.09 -13.23
C VAL A 379 -2.99 17.81 -11.94
N GLU A 380 -3.79 18.86 -12.06
CA GLU A 380 -4.33 19.64 -10.96
C GLU A 380 -5.86 19.73 -11.08
N GLY A 381 -6.58 19.88 -9.96
CA GLY A 381 -8.04 19.93 -9.92
C GLY A 381 -8.68 18.56 -9.87
N MET A 382 -9.99 18.48 -10.09
CA MET A 382 -10.71 17.20 -10.06
C MET A 382 -10.60 16.51 -11.43
N ALA A 383 -9.99 15.35 -11.46
CA ALA A 383 -9.86 14.53 -12.65
C ALA A 383 -9.92 13.04 -12.30
N SER A 384 -10.72 12.27 -13.01
CA SER A 384 -10.84 10.82 -12.84
C SER A 384 -11.12 10.13 -14.17
N PHE A 385 -10.86 8.83 -14.25
CA PHE A 385 -11.19 8.00 -15.39
C PHE A 385 -12.01 6.79 -14.96
N ASP A 386 -13.15 6.59 -15.60
CA ASP A 386 -13.97 5.39 -15.43
C ASP A 386 -13.71 4.42 -16.59
N PRO A 387 -13.03 3.29 -16.35
CA PRO A 387 -12.73 2.32 -17.39
C PRO A 387 -13.97 1.55 -17.90
N ALA A 388 -15.07 1.51 -17.13
CA ALA A 388 -16.29 0.83 -17.56
C ALA A 388 -17.04 1.61 -18.65
N THR A 389 -16.93 2.93 -18.64
CA THR A 389 -17.59 3.84 -19.60
C THR A 389 -16.60 4.53 -20.53
N ASN A 390 -15.30 4.30 -20.36
CA ASN A 390 -14.20 4.98 -21.06
C ASN A 390 -14.29 6.51 -20.94
N THR A 391 -14.62 7.02 -19.75
CA THR A 391 -14.89 8.44 -19.53
C THR A 391 -13.85 9.07 -18.62
N ILE A 392 -13.14 10.10 -19.11
CA ILE A 392 -12.39 11.04 -18.27
C ILE A 392 -13.37 12.11 -17.82
N SER A 393 -13.53 12.29 -16.52
CA SER A 393 -14.33 13.37 -15.91
C SER A 393 -13.40 14.44 -15.37
N LEU A 394 -13.61 15.69 -15.80
CA LEU A 394 -12.79 16.85 -15.43
C LEU A 394 -13.65 17.91 -14.74
N GLY A 395 -13.18 18.41 -13.60
CA GLY A 395 -13.84 19.49 -12.84
C GLY A 395 -12.85 20.57 -12.41
N ASN A 396 -12.81 21.70 -13.13
CA ASN A 396 -11.82 22.76 -12.93
C ASN A 396 -10.39 22.23 -12.94
N ALA A 397 -10.10 21.32 -13.87
CA ALA A 397 -8.83 20.63 -13.94
C ALA A 397 -7.85 21.30 -14.90
N THR A 398 -6.56 21.22 -14.57
CA THR A 398 -5.47 21.61 -15.47
C THR A 398 -4.57 20.39 -15.69
N ILE A 399 -4.35 20.04 -16.96
CA ILE A 399 -3.44 18.95 -17.36
C ILE A 399 -2.28 19.55 -18.15
N THR A 400 -1.07 19.40 -17.62
CA THR A 400 0.17 19.90 -18.23
C THR A 400 1.08 18.75 -18.61
N GLY A 401 1.55 18.69 -19.85
CA GLY A 401 2.44 17.62 -20.29
C GLY A 401 2.95 17.81 -21.72
N ASN A 402 3.64 16.79 -22.24
CA ASN A 402 3.99 16.79 -23.67
C ASN A 402 2.73 16.61 -24.53
N VAL A 403 1.93 15.60 -24.19
CA VAL A 403 0.56 15.41 -24.68
C VAL A 403 -0.34 15.34 -23.45
N ALA A 404 -1.39 16.17 -23.39
CA ALA A 404 -2.24 16.19 -22.20
C ALA A 404 -3.04 14.88 -22.08
N VAL A 405 -3.68 14.44 -23.19
CA VAL A 405 -4.40 13.15 -23.24
C VAL A 405 -4.03 12.41 -24.51
N ASN A 406 -3.53 11.17 -24.36
CA ASN A 406 -3.26 10.26 -25.47
C ASN A 406 -4.11 9.00 -25.31
N SER A 407 -4.94 8.67 -26.30
CA SER A 407 -5.88 7.55 -26.26
C SER A 407 -5.65 6.56 -27.39
N MET A 408 -5.56 5.29 -27.01
CA MET A 408 -5.49 4.13 -27.93
C MET A 408 -6.78 3.27 -27.88
N ILE A 409 -7.79 3.70 -27.13
CA ILE A 409 -9.06 2.97 -27.02
C ILE A 409 -10.04 3.39 -28.12
N PRO A 410 -10.96 2.50 -28.51
CA PRO A 410 -11.88 2.77 -29.63
C PRO A 410 -12.84 3.95 -29.42
N ASP A 411 -13.18 4.26 -28.16
CA ASP A 411 -14.16 5.30 -27.83
C ASP A 411 -13.77 5.95 -26.48
N LEU A 412 -13.24 7.17 -26.52
CA LEU A 412 -12.91 7.96 -25.34
C LEU A 412 -13.93 9.10 -25.20
N LYS A 413 -14.44 9.28 -23.98
CA LYS A 413 -15.27 10.42 -23.60
C LYS A 413 -14.53 11.33 -22.63
N ILE A 414 -14.67 12.64 -22.82
CA ILE A 414 -14.18 13.64 -21.86
C ILE A 414 -15.38 14.47 -21.40
N MET A 415 -15.81 14.24 -20.16
CA MET A 415 -16.92 14.96 -19.53
C MET A 415 -16.36 16.20 -18.82
N LEU A 416 -16.91 17.36 -19.12
CA LEU A 416 -16.46 18.67 -18.63
C LEU A 416 -17.44 19.28 -17.63
N ILE A 417 -16.91 19.69 -16.46
CA ILE A 417 -17.61 20.51 -15.47
C ILE A 417 -16.71 21.69 -15.13
N GLY A 418 -17.25 22.93 -15.16
CA GLY A 418 -16.47 24.13 -14.90
C GLY A 418 -15.44 24.43 -15.99
N GLU A 419 -14.31 25.04 -15.62
CA GLU A 419 -13.27 25.47 -16.55
C GLU A 419 -12.06 24.54 -16.49
N ASN A 420 -11.70 23.91 -17.62
CA ASN A 420 -10.61 22.94 -17.70
C ASN A 420 -9.55 23.39 -18.71
N ASN A 421 -8.29 23.11 -18.43
CA ASN A 421 -7.17 23.59 -19.22
C ASN A 421 -6.21 22.46 -19.58
N PHE A 422 -5.85 22.31 -20.86
CA PHE A 422 -4.78 21.47 -21.34
C PHE A 422 -3.63 22.34 -21.83
N ILE A 423 -2.45 22.17 -21.24
CA ILE A 423 -1.24 22.92 -21.57
C ILE A 423 -0.18 21.93 -22.04
N SER A 424 0.10 21.93 -23.35
CA SER A 424 0.92 20.88 -23.95
C SER A 424 2.06 21.43 -24.78
N SER A 425 3.24 20.81 -24.64
CA SER A 425 4.43 21.17 -25.43
C SER A 425 4.44 20.54 -26.82
N ASP A 426 3.52 19.61 -27.11
CA ASP A 426 3.29 18.99 -28.41
C ASP A 426 1.79 19.06 -28.76
N LYS A 427 0.97 18.10 -28.29
CA LYS A 427 -0.45 17.98 -28.63
C LYS A 427 -1.35 18.07 -27.40
N GLY A 428 -2.52 18.71 -27.55
CA GLY A 428 -3.53 18.72 -26.51
C GLY A 428 -4.13 17.33 -26.31
N ILE A 429 -4.75 16.79 -27.35
CA ILE A 429 -5.32 15.44 -27.37
C ILE A 429 -4.80 14.72 -28.60
N CYS A 430 -4.40 13.45 -28.43
CA CYS A 430 -4.08 12.53 -29.53
C CYS A 430 -4.93 11.27 -29.37
N THR A 431 -5.67 10.87 -30.41
CA THR A 431 -6.53 9.69 -30.35
C THR A 431 -6.48 8.86 -31.63
N ILE A 432 -6.45 7.55 -31.49
CA ILE A 432 -6.63 6.59 -32.59
C ILE A 432 -8.04 6.00 -32.64
N GLY A 433 -8.90 6.31 -31.66
CA GLY A 433 -10.32 5.96 -31.63
C GLY A 433 -11.20 7.19 -31.59
N ALA A 434 -12.50 7.00 -31.61
CA ALA A 434 -13.46 8.08 -31.50
C ALA A 434 -13.26 8.88 -30.21
N LEU A 435 -13.34 10.21 -30.31
CA LEU A 435 -13.29 11.12 -29.17
C LEU A 435 -14.62 11.87 -29.06
N THR A 436 -15.21 11.87 -27.86
CA THR A 436 -16.36 12.72 -27.57
C THR A 436 -16.03 13.64 -26.41
N VAL A 437 -16.04 14.94 -26.63
CA VAL A 437 -15.93 15.98 -25.61
C VAL A 437 -17.33 16.49 -25.31
N LEU A 438 -17.79 16.36 -24.06
CA LEU A 438 -19.18 16.66 -23.71
C LEU A 438 -19.33 17.30 -22.33
N GLY A 439 -20.51 17.85 -22.07
CA GLY A 439 -20.87 18.46 -20.77
C GLY A 439 -20.94 19.97 -20.80
N PRO A 440 -21.48 20.59 -19.74
CA PRO A 440 -21.72 22.03 -19.69
C PRO A 440 -20.45 22.87 -19.42
N GLY A 441 -19.30 22.23 -19.27
CA GLY A 441 -18.04 22.91 -18.95
C GLY A 441 -17.29 23.45 -20.15
N THR A 442 -16.16 24.09 -19.86
CA THR A 442 -15.23 24.64 -20.84
C THR A 442 -13.95 23.84 -20.88
N LEU A 443 -13.38 23.60 -22.04
CA LEU A 443 -12.06 23.06 -22.27
C LEU A 443 -11.21 24.03 -23.06
N ASN A 444 -10.17 24.56 -22.47
CA ASN A 444 -9.17 25.39 -23.12
C ASN A 444 -7.94 24.56 -23.44
N ILE A 445 -7.60 24.43 -24.70
CA ILE A 445 -6.42 23.71 -25.17
C ILE A 445 -5.39 24.71 -25.67
N LYS A 446 -4.23 24.73 -25.04
CA LYS A 446 -3.05 25.42 -25.51
C LYS A 446 -1.96 24.40 -25.83
N ALA A 447 -1.71 24.18 -27.11
CA ALA A 447 -0.71 23.20 -27.57
C ALA A 447 0.25 23.85 -28.55
N LYS A 448 1.46 23.26 -28.68
CA LYS A 448 2.45 23.78 -29.63
C LYS A 448 2.08 23.37 -31.07
N ASN A 449 1.80 22.08 -31.30
CA ASN A 449 1.53 21.54 -32.63
C ASN A 449 0.03 21.38 -32.87
N ASP A 450 -0.58 20.29 -32.40
CA ASP A 450 -2.00 20.03 -32.63
C ASP A 450 -2.85 20.25 -31.37
N GLY A 451 -3.98 20.96 -31.51
CA GLY A 451 -4.95 21.01 -30.44
C GLY A 451 -5.57 19.65 -30.17
N ILE A 452 -6.19 19.06 -31.16
CA ILE A 452 -6.72 17.71 -31.16
C ILE A 452 -6.25 17.01 -32.44
N MET A 453 -5.51 15.91 -32.31
CA MET A 453 -5.12 15.05 -33.41
C MET A 453 -5.92 13.74 -33.37
N THR A 454 -6.60 13.42 -34.45
CA THR A 454 -7.31 12.14 -34.61
C THR A 454 -6.75 11.31 -35.75
N VAL A 455 -6.75 9.99 -35.59
CA VAL A 455 -6.32 9.04 -36.62
C VAL A 455 -7.50 8.16 -36.99
N ALA A 456 -7.94 8.23 -38.24
CA ALA A 456 -9.02 7.40 -38.80
C ALA A 456 -10.31 7.35 -37.95
N SER A 457 -10.62 8.42 -37.20
CA SER A 457 -11.71 8.38 -36.22
C SER A 457 -12.38 9.75 -36.05
N PRO A 458 -13.65 9.79 -35.68
CA PRO A 458 -14.37 11.04 -35.47
C PRO A 458 -14.00 11.75 -34.16
N VAL A 459 -14.01 13.06 -34.17
CA VAL A 459 -14.03 13.95 -33.02
C VAL A 459 -15.41 14.56 -32.89
N VAL A 460 -16.09 14.36 -31.79
CA VAL A 460 -17.41 14.90 -31.48
C VAL A 460 -17.29 15.90 -30.33
N ILE A 461 -17.81 17.10 -30.52
CA ILE A 461 -17.95 18.11 -29.47
C ILE A 461 -19.43 18.32 -29.25
N ASP A 462 -19.97 17.96 -28.08
CA ASP A 462 -21.40 17.93 -27.80
C ASP A 462 -21.75 18.75 -26.55
N GLY A 463 -22.46 19.86 -26.73
CA GLY A 463 -22.93 20.72 -25.66
C GLY A 463 -21.84 21.42 -24.83
N ALA A 464 -20.58 21.29 -25.22
CA ALA A 464 -19.42 21.84 -24.51
C ALA A 464 -18.94 23.16 -25.12
N LYS A 465 -18.17 23.91 -24.32
CA LYS A 465 -17.38 25.02 -24.84
C LYS A 465 -15.93 24.61 -25.00
N VAL A 466 -15.40 24.69 -26.22
CA VAL A 466 -14.01 24.29 -26.52
C VAL A 466 -13.26 25.41 -27.17
N SER A 467 -12.14 25.83 -26.59
CA SER A 467 -11.22 26.83 -27.12
C SER A 467 -9.86 26.19 -27.41
N ILE A 468 -9.37 26.31 -28.64
CA ILE A 468 -8.07 25.72 -29.07
C ILE A 468 -7.16 26.85 -29.57
N ASN A 469 -5.93 26.84 -29.06
CA ASN A 469 -4.84 27.68 -29.54
C ASN A 469 -3.63 26.79 -29.82
N ALA A 470 -3.34 26.51 -31.08
CA ALA A 470 -2.30 25.60 -31.51
C ALA A 470 -1.82 25.91 -32.95
N GLU A 471 -0.78 25.25 -33.42
CA GLU A 471 -0.33 25.36 -34.82
C GLU A 471 -1.42 24.84 -35.77
N MET A 472 -2.03 23.68 -35.44
CA MET A 472 -3.22 23.12 -36.08
C MET A 472 -4.33 22.91 -35.02
N GLY A 473 -5.59 23.18 -35.39
CA GLY A 473 -6.69 23.10 -34.45
C GLY A 473 -7.14 21.66 -34.22
N VAL A 474 -8.15 21.17 -34.95
CA VAL A 474 -8.58 19.77 -34.99
C VAL A 474 -8.08 19.16 -36.26
N ALA A 475 -7.06 18.34 -36.19
CA ALA A 475 -6.32 17.80 -37.34
C ALA A 475 -6.51 16.29 -37.50
N GLY A 476 -6.72 15.83 -38.74
CA GLY A 476 -6.56 14.42 -39.09
C GLY A 476 -5.07 14.07 -39.25
N ALA A 477 -4.64 12.94 -38.72
CA ALA A 477 -3.30 12.46 -38.96
C ALA A 477 -3.20 11.88 -40.37
N LYS A 478 -2.25 12.35 -41.17
CA LYS A 478 -1.83 11.60 -42.34
C LYS A 478 -1.19 10.30 -41.88
N CYS A 479 -1.84 9.17 -42.13
CA CYS A 479 -1.24 7.88 -41.85
C CYS A 479 0.01 7.74 -42.74
N ILE A 480 1.19 7.60 -42.13
CA ILE A 480 2.48 7.44 -42.82
C ILE A 480 2.62 6.04 -43.44
N VAL A 481 1.67 5.16 -43.26
CA VAL A 481 1.73 3.75 -43.71
C VAL A 481 0.67 3.50 -44.77
N GLY A 482 1.08 3.68 -46.01
CA GLY A 482 0.35 3.23 -47.21
C GLY A 482 -0.77 4.16 -47.67
N ASP A 483 -1.00 4.24 -48.97
CA ASP A 483 -2.04 4.98 -49.70
C ASP A 483 -3.50 4.55 -49.39
N ALA A 484 -3.81 4.12 -48.19
CA ALA A 484 -5.19 3.91 -47.77
C ALA A 484 -5.83 5.26 -47.49
N ASP A 485 -6.84 5.62 -48.26
CA ASP A 485 -7.76 6.71 -48.02
C ASP A 485 -8.34 6.57 -46.62
N VAL A 486 -7.81 7.34 -45.67
CA VAL A 486 -8.27 7.33 -44.27
C VAL A 486 -9.45 8.28 -44.21
N GLY A 487 -10.64 7.78 -44.61
CA GLY A 487 -11.85 8.59 -44.83
C GLY A 487 -12.73 8.84 -43.59
N ASP A 488 -12.33 8.34 -42.40
CA ASP A 488 -13.20 8.40 -41.23
C ASP A 488 -12.90 9.53 -40.25
N GLU A 489 -11.84 10.31 -40.48
CA GLU A 489 -11.61 11.50 -39.68
C GLU A 489 -12.67 12.53 -39.99
N ARG A 490 -13.48 12.84 -39.03
CA ARG A 490 -14.50 13.88 -39.14
C ARG A 490 -14.61 14.72 -37.87
N LEU A 491 -14.95 16.00 -38.01
CA LEU A 491 -15.33 16.84 -36.89
C LEU A 491 -16.85 16.96 -36.84
N VAL A 492 -17.46 16.58 -35.73
CA VAL A 492 -18.90 16.77 -35.49
C VAL A 492 -19.07 17.71 -34.32
N VAL A 493 -19.77 18.84 -34.55
CA VAL A 493 -20.09 19.83 -33.52
C VAL A 493 -21.60 19.83 -33.32
N ARG A 494 -22.06 19.53 -32.09
CA ARG A 494 -23.47 19.48 -31.73
C ARG A 494 -23.74 20.46 -30.60
N LYS A 495 -24.61 21.48 -30.89
CA LYS A 495 -25.04 22.46 -29.89
C LYS A 495 -23.90 22.95 -28.98
N ALA A 496 -22.71 23.13 -29.55
CA ALA A 496 -21.49 23.43 -28.84
C ALA A 496 -20.88 24.75 -29.30
N ASP A 497 -20.09 25.35 -28.44
CA ASP A 497 -19.36 26.58 -28.68
C ASP A 497 -17.89 26.25 -28.93
N VAL A 498 -17.40 26.47 -30.15
CA VAL A 498 -16.04 26.12 -30.54
C VAL A 498 -15.29 27.31 -31.08
N GLU A 499 -14.15 27.63 -30.47
CA GLU A 499 -13.23 28.67 -30.94
C GLU A 499 -11.86 28.05 -31.21
N ILE A 500 -11.34 28.22 -32.42
CA ILE A 500 -10.01 27.72 -32.79
C ILE A 500 -9.20 28.90 -33.35
N THR A 501 -8.02 29.08 -32.80
CA THR A 501 -6.99 29.97 -33.36
C THR A 501 -5.78 29.10 -33.72
N SER A 502 -5.37 29.12 -34.96
CA SER A 502 -4.31 28.30 -35.52
C SER A 502 -3.47 29.07 -36.54
N VAL A 503 -2.34 28.49 -36.94
CA VAL A 503 -1.41 29.04 -37.93
C VAL A 503 -1.48 28.28 -39.25
N LEU A 504 -1.64 26.98 -39.20
CA LEU A 504 -1.65 26.11 -40.39
C LEU A 504 -3.04 25.63 -40.78
N GLY A 505 -4.07 25.96 -40.02
CA GLY A 505 -5.47 25.64 -40.29
C GLY A 505 -6.24 25.20 -39.04
N ALA A 506 -7.46 25.72 -38.93
CA ALA A 506 -8.31 25.36 -37.80
C ALA A 506 -8.80 23.92 -37.85
N VAL A 507 -9.07 23.39 -39.04
CA VAL A 507 -9.56 22.01 -39.25
C VAL A 507 -8.88 21.43 -40.49
N PRO A 508 -7.59 21.08 -40.44
CA PRO A 508 -6.86 20.54 -41.59
C PRO A 508 -6.89 18.99 -41.60
N ALA A 509 -6.74 18.43 -42.79
CA ALA A 509 -6.61 16.97 -43.04
C ALA A 509 -7.79 16.13 -42.55
N ILE A 510 -8.98 16.70 -42.46
CA ILE A 510 -10.23 16.03 -42.02
C ILE A 510 -11.01 15.53 -43.27
N GLY A 511 -11.73 14.42 -43.14
CA GLY A 511 -12.58 13.91 -44.20
C GLY A 511 -13.94 14.58 -44.34
N ASP A 512 -14.49 15.10 -43.24
CA ASP A 512 -15.79 15.77 -43.22
C ASP A 512 -15.95 16.66 -42.00
N VAL A 513 -16.80 17.69 -42.09
CA VAL A 513 -17.22 18.55 -40.97
C VAL A 513 -18.75 18.61 -40.92
N GLN A 514 -19.31 18.17 -39.80
CA GLN A 514 -20.75 18.14 -39.57
C GLN A 514 -21.15 19.10 -38.44
N LEU A 515 -22.12 19.95 -38.68
CA LEU A 515 -22.66 20.89 -37.72
C LEU A 515 -24.12 20.50 -37.44
N ASP A 516 -24.45 20.23 -36.21
CA ASP A 516 -25.80 19.84 -35.75
C ASP A 516 -26.29 20.86 -34.71
N GLY A 517 -27.25 21.70 -35.09
CA GLY A 517 -27.70 22.80 -34.26
C GLY A 517 -26.60 23.83 -33.97
N CYS A 518 -25.67 24.01 -34.92
CA CYS A 518 -24.56 24.97 -34.87
C CYS A 518 -24.33 25.58 -36.26
N HIS A 519 -23.70 26.76 -36.30
CA HIS A 519 -23.23 27.38 -37.52
C HIS A 519 -21.87 28.06 -37.34
N ILE A 520 -21.14 28.25 -38.44
CA ILE A 520 -19.90 29.02 -38.44
C ILE A 520 -20.22 30.50 -38.44
N THR A 521 -19.74 31.21 -37.41
CA THR A 521 -19.91 32.68 -37.30
C THR A 521 -18.69 33.45 -37.80
N GLU A 522 -17.48 32.87 -37.66
CA GLU A 522 -16.23 33.47 -38.15
C GLU A 522 -15.33 32.40 -38.80
N PRO A 523 -14.83 32.62 -40.00
CA PRO A 523 -15.33 33.63 -40.96
C PRO A 523 -16.69 33.23 -41.53
N ALA A 524 -17.61 34.17 -41.64
CA ALA A 524 -18.92 33.90 -42.22
C ALA A 524 -18.78 33.48 -43.68
N GLY A 525 -19.36 32.30 -44.03
CA GLY A 525 -19.25 31.71 -45.35
C GLY A 525 -18.09 30.72 -45.53
N ALA A 526 -17.34 30.40 -44.47
CA ALA A 526 -16.41 29.26 -44.51
C ALA A 526 -17.18 27.96 -44.73
N ALA A 527 -16.64 27.09 -45.54
CA ALA A 527 -17.23 25.79 -45.86
C ALA A 527 -16.17 24.69 -45.95
N PHE A 528 -16.60 23.44 -45.78
CA PHE A 528 -15.72 22.30 -45.94
C PHE A 528 -15.39 22.04 -47.42
N ASP A 529 -14.11 21.95 -47.76
CA ASP A 529 -13.62 21.63 -49.08
C ASP A 529 -13.01 20.19 -49.04
N SER A 530 -13.66 19.29 -49.74
CA SER A 530 -13.27 17.88 -49.73
C SER A 530 -11.94 17.62 -50.49
N ALA A 531 -11.57 18.45 -51.46
CA ALA A 531 -10.31 18.33 -52.19
C ALA A 531 -9.12 18.82 -51.32
N MET A 532 -9.33 19.87 -50.55
CA MET A 532 -8.34 20.39 -49.59
C MET A 532 -8.41 19.66 -48.23
N ARG A 533 -9.47 18.88 -48.01
CA ARG A 533 -9.74 18.20 -46.71
C ARG A 533 -9.66 19.18 -45.54
N ALA A 534 -10.24 20.34 -45.67
CA ALA A 534 -10.17 21.42 -44.68
C ALA A 534 -11.39 22.33 -44.73
N LEU A 535 -11.62 23.07 -43.65
CA LEU A 535 -12.49 24.24 -43.72
C LEU A 535 -11.74 25.37 -44.42
N VAL A 536 -12.37 25.92 -45.46
CA VAL A 536 -11.80 26.97 -46.30
C VAL A 536 -12.70 28.23 -46.34
N PHE A 537 -12.06 29.37 -46.47
CA PHE A 537 -12.69 30.65 -46.75
C PHE A 537 -11.88 31.37 -47.83
N GLU A 538 -12.53 31.81 -48.89
CA GLU A 538 -11.90 32.46 -50.07
C GLU A 538 -10.75 31.62 -50.66
N GLY A 539 -10.92 30.27 -50.68
CA GLY A 539 -9.95 29.33 -51.25
C GLY A 539 -8.71 29.10 -50.40
N LYS A 540 -8.69 29.52 -49.13
CA LYS A 540 -7.59 29.26 -48.18
C LYS A 540 -8.08 28.54 -46.93
N PRO A 541 -7.25 27.70 -46.28
CA PRO A 541 -7.60 27.14 -45.01
C PRO A 541 -7.91 28.22 -43.95
N VAL A 542 -8.96 27.99 -43.17
CA VAL A 542 -9.35 28.89 -42.09
C VAL A 542 -8.36 28.79 -40.93
N GLU A 543 -7.76 29.92 -40.55
CA GLU A 543 -6.84 29.97 -39.39
C GLU A 543 -7.58 30.29 -38.08
N LYS A 544 -8.60 31.18 -38.13
CA LYS A 544 -9.46 31.49 -36.99
C LYS A 544 -10.89 31.04 -37.30
N LEU A 545 -11.40 30.12 -36.50
CA LEU A 545 -12.74 29.54 -36.66
C LEU A 545 -13.55 29.75 -35.39
N VAL A 546 -14.78 30.21 -35.58
CA VAL A 546 -15.77 30.31 -34.49
C VAL A 546 -17.06 29.63 -34.95
N ILE A 547 -17.46 28.62 -34.18
CA ILE A 547 -18.74 27.92 -34.32
C ILE A 547 -19.57 28.22 -33.08
N ARG A 548 -20.82 28.59 -33.28
CA ARG A 548 -21.76 28.87 -32.20
C ARG A 548 -23.00 27.98 -32.37
N PRO A 549 -23.63 27.61 -31.26
CA PRO A 549 -24.91 26.91 -31.31
C PRO A 549 -25.95 27.85 -31.95
N ASP A 550 -26.87 27.23 -32.70
CA ASP A 550 -28.03 27.95 -33.22
C ASP A 550 -28.83 28.47 -32.03
N ALA A 551 -29.30 29.68 -32.11
CA ALA A 551 -30.19 30.22 -31.10
C ALA A 551 -31.39 29.26 -31.00
N ASP A 552 -31.55 28.58 -29.87
CA ASP A 552 -32.79 27.89 -29.60
C ASP A 552 -33.90 28.92 -29.82
N GLY A 553 -34.84 28.67 -30.74
CA GLY A 553 -35.87 29.60 -31.16
C GLY A 553 -36.82 30.11 -30.08
N ILE A 554 -36.40 30.13 -28.87
CA ILE A 554 -36.94 30.82 -27.71
C ILE A 554 -36.11 32.10 -27.55
N HIS A 555 -36.27 33.05 -28.50
CA HIS A 555 -35.91 34.43 -28.22
C HIS A 555 -36.62 34.87 -26.95
N ASP A 556 -35.93 35.61 -26.09
CA ASP A 556 -36.48 36.34 -24.96
C ASP A 556 -37.88 36.84 -25.29
N ILE A 557 -38.91 36.13 -24.83
CA ILE A 557 -40.27 36.63 -24.80
C ILE A 557 -40.32 37.60 -23.61
N THR A 558 -39.54 38.66 -23.70
CA THR A 558 -39.60 39.77 -22.74
C THR A 558 -40.66 40.83 -23.14
N ALA A 559 -41.32 40.66 -24.30
CA ALA A 559 -42.47 41.48 -24.70
C ALA A 559 -43.70 40.60 -24.85
N ASP A 560 -44.70 40.81 -23.97
CA ASP A 560 -46.04 40.26 -24.01
C ASP A 560 -46.20 38.77 -23.68
N ILE A 561 -45.84 38.36 -22.44
CA ILE A 561 -46.42 37.16 -21.85
C ILE A 561 -47.92 37.45 -21.66
N PRO A 562 -48.84 36.75 -22.36
CA PRO A 562 -50.25 36.89 -22.13
C PRO A 562 -50.58 36.69 -20.65
N GLU A 563 -51.52 37.44 -20.11
CA GLU A 563 -51.92 37.38 -18.70
C GLU A 563 -52.24 35.96 -18.25
N SER A 564 -52.73 35.10 -19.14
CA SER A 564 -53.00 33.68 -18.93
C SER A 564 -51.78 32.80 -18.69
N ARG A 565 -50.58 33.28 -18.98
CA ARG A 565 -49.31 32.56 -18.77
C ARG A 565 -48.44 33.18 -17.68
N ARG A 566 -48.92 34.17 -16.97
CA ARG A 566 -48.25 34.74 -15.80
C ARG A 566 -48.55 33.88 -14.57
N GLY A 567 -47.54 33.62 -13.77
CA GLY A 567 -47.62 32.85 -12.54
C GLY A 567 -46.63 31.72 -12.46
N THR A 568 -46.73 30.91 -11.42
CA THR A 568 -45.87 29.76 -11.16
C THR A 568 -46.53 28.49 -11.64
N PHE A 569 -45.80 27.68 -12.40
CA PHE A 569 -46.27 26.40 -12.93
C PHE A 569 -45.29 25.30 -12.54
N ASN A 570 -45.78 24.09 -12.32
CA ASN A 570 -44.94 22.89 -12.19
C ASN A 570 -44.43 22.42 -13.58
N MET A 571 -43.56 21.40 -13.58
CA MET A 571 -42.99 20.87 -14.84
C MET A 571 -44.02 20.18 -15.75
N GLN A 572 -45.23 19.91 -15.25
CA GLN A 572 -46.36 19.35 -16.01
C GLN A 572 -47.25 20.46 -16.60
N GLY A 573 -46.89 21.73 -16.39
CA GLY A 573 -47.65 22.89 -16.92
C GLY A 573 -48.87 23.28 -16.10
N VAL A 574 -49.03 22.72 -14.89
CA VAL A 574 -50.13 23.06 -13.98
C VAL A 574 -49.79 24.32 -13.21
N LYS A 575 -50.68 25.32 -13.25
CA LYS A 575 -50.51 26.58 -12.50
C LYS A 575 -50.64 26.32 -11.01
N LEU A 576 -49.75 26.85 -10.22
CA LEU A 576 -49.69 26.73 -8.76
C LEU A 576 -50.13 28.08 -8.15
N ASP A 577 -51.26 28.07 -7.42
CA ASP A 577 -51.78 29.24 -6.70
C ASP A 577 -51.20 29.36 -5.29
N VAL A 578 -49.85 29.29 -5.18
CA VAL A 578 -49.11 29.43 -3.92
C VAL A 578 -47.93 30.36 -4.15
N ASP A 579 -47.58 31.09 -3.09
CA ASP A 579 -46.39 31.93 -3.11
C ASP A 579 -45.11 31.14 -3.33
N TRP A 580 -44.16 31.73 -4.06
CA TRP A 580 -42.86 31.11 -4.34
C TRP A 580 -42.20 30.55 -3.07
N ASP A 581 -42.27 31.31 -1.95
CA ASP A 581 -41.62 30.90 -0.68
C ASP A 581 -42.25 29.69 -0.01
N SER A 582 -43.50 29.36 -0.36
CA SER A 582 -44.24 28.21 0.18
C SER A 582 -44.09 26.95 -0.65
N LEU A 583 -43.41 26.99 -1.79
CA LEU A 583 -43.20 25.82 -2.63
C LEU A 583 -42.09 24.92 -2.07
N PRO A 584 -42.23 23.59 -2.17
CA PRO A 584 -41.14 22.67 -1.83
C PRO A 584 -39.95 22.82 -2.78
N ALA A 585 -38.79 22.32 -2.39
CA ALA A 585 -37.61 22.27 -3.26
C ALA A 585 -37.95 21.55 -4.57
N GLY A 586 -37.61 22.17 -5.71
CA GLY A 586 -38.02 21.63 -7.03
C GLY A 586 -37.75 22.60 -8.17
N ILE A 587 -38.16 22.17 -9.38
CA ILE A 587 -38.05 22.97 -10.61
C ILE A 587 -39.45 23.48 -10.98
N TYR A 588 -39.54 24.78 -11.23
CA TYR A 588 -40.76 25.48 -11.57
C TYR A 588 -40.56 26.41 -12.77
N ILE A 589 -41.66 26.76 -13.43
CA ILE A 589 -41.67 27.80 -14.46
C ILE A 589 -42.38 29.01 -13.86
N VAL A 590 -41.68 30.10 -13.64
CA VAL A 590 -42.20 31.35 -13.08
C VAL A 590 -42.17 32.43 -14.14
N ASP A 591 -43.35 32.91 -14.55
CA ASP A 591 -43.51 33.90 -15.62
C ASP A 591 -42.74 33.53 -16.91
N GLY A 592 -42.84 32.25 -17.29
CA GLY A 592 -42.17 31.70 -18.46
C GLY A 592 -40.69 31.36 -18.29
N VAL A 593 -40.08 31.61 -17.13
CA VAL A 593 -38.67 31.33 -16.86
C VAL A 593 -38.52 30.13 -15.91
N LYS A 594 -37.67 29.17 -16.26
CA LYS A 594 -37.34 28.03 -15.41
C LYS A 594 -36.55 28.49 -14.19
N LYS A 595 -37.08 28.25 -13.00
CA LYS A 595 -36.41 28.52 -11.72
C LYS A 595 -36.26 27.24 -10.89
N VAL A 596 -35.17 27.16 -10.18
CA VAL A 596 -34.89 26.04 -9.22
C VAL A 596 -35.03 26.62 -7.82
N LYS A 597 -35.85 25.95 -6.99
CA LYS A 597 -35.94 26.23 -5.56
C LYS A 597 -35.21 25.14 -4.80
N PHE A 598 -34.30 25.54 -3.92
CA PHE A 598 -33.47 24.69 -3.10
C PHE A 598 -34.09 24.44 -1.72
#